data_4da9e3f4c29419d7cbd1507d60d08886
#
_entry.id   4da9e3f4c29419d7cbd1507d60d08886
#
_cell.length_a   1.000
_cell.length_b   1.000
_cell.length_c   1.000
_cell.angle_alpha   90.00
_cell.angle_beta   90.00
_cell.angle_gamma   90.00
#
_symmetry.space_group_name_H-M   'P 1'
#
loop_
_entity.id
_entity.type
_entity.pdbx_description
1 polymer ?
#
loop_
_entity_poly.entity_id
_entity_poly.type
_entity_poly.pdbx_seq_one_letter_code
_entity_poly.pdbx_strand_id
1 'polypeptide(L)'
;MKQENEMSVTVGSKAAGIGSAGRRGKAIRSDLWVQLEARSRGGIELDLSSRVEAYYGDAIRTQVEEVLAALGVTDARVRLEDAGALPFVIQARLEAAVLAAGVAPEADARPARTAALPPPPPRARMRRSRLYLPGNEPKFFISAGLYEPDGIILDLEDSVHPDAKPAARLVVRNALRCVDFGSAERMVRINHLPLGLEDLVAVVPEGPDMILIPKVETADQVREVDAAIDRILENSAAADRPLWLMPILESALGIESAFEIACASPRIAAITIGLEDYSADLGVPKTEEGAESAWARQRLVNAAKAADVQAIDSVYGQVDDLEGLKRWGERSRGMGYEGMGCVHPRQIRVIHEAFRPPAAQIEKALKIVAAYEQARAEGRGVVSLGSKMIDPPVVKQAQTLVEQARALGLAGADADEDTRPLDGDTGSEANR
;
A
#
# COMPACT_ATOMS: atom_id res chain seq x y z
N MET A 1 7.29 -32.17 19.62
CA MET A 1 6.57 -32.65 18.43
C MET A 1 6.03 -31.43 17.72
N LYS A 2 6.78 -30.90 16.76
CA LYS A 2 6.35 -29.80 15.89
C LYS A 2 5.49 -30.40 14.81
N GLN A 3 4.21 -30.02 14.73
CA GLN A 3 3.38 -30.30 13.58
C GLN A 3 3.79 -29.31 12.48
N GLU A 4 4.48 -29.82 11.49
CA GLU A 4 4.70 -29.12 10.23
C GLU A 4 3.35 -28.96 9.53
N ASN A 5 2.92 -27.71 9.39
CA ASN A 5 1.76 -27.33 8.59
C ASN A 5 2.23 -27.29 7.13
N GLU A 6 2.07 -28.41 6.43
CA GLU A 6 2.23 -28.45 4.97
C GLU A 6 1.19 -27.53 4.32
N MET A 7 1.61 -26.31 3.97
CA MET A 7 0.90 -25.48 3.02
C MET A 7 1.13 -26.04 1.62
N SER A 8 0.27 -26.93 1.15
CA SER A 8 0.34 -27.35 -0.23
C SER A 8 -0.19 -26.22 -1.13
N VAL A 9 0.74 -25.45 -1.68
CA VAL A 9 0.50 -24.64 -2.87
C VAL A 9 0.48 -25.64 -4.04
N THR A 10 -0.70 -26.02 -4.50
CA THR A 10 -0.81 -26.92 -5.65
C THR A 10 -0.58 -26.11 -6.91
N VAL A 11 0.66 -26.13 -7.40
CA VAL A 11 0.99 -25.71 -8.77
C VAL A 11 0.49 -26.80 -9.69
N GLY A 12 -0.56 -26.51 -10.46
CA GLY A 12 -1.11 -27.45 -11.43
C GLY A 12 -0.13 -27.63 -12.60
N SER A 13 0.28 -28.86 -12.86
CA SER A 13 0.95 -29.22 -14.11
C SER A 13 0.02 -28.91 -15.28
N LYS A 14 0.54 -28.18 -16.30
CA LYS A 14 -0.20 -27.85 -17.52
C LYS A 14 -0.50 -29.09 -18.35
N ALA A 15 -1.62 -29.75 -18.06
CA ALA A 15 -2.34 -30.52 -19.09
C ALA A 15 -3.13 -29.48 -19.91
N ALA A 16 -3.03 -29.52 -21.24
CA ALA A 16 -3.73 -28.58 -22.11
C ALA A 16 -5.23 -28.56 -21.77
N GLY A 17 -5.78 -27.39 -21.45
CA GLY A 17 -7.18 -27.21 -21.12
C GLY A 17 -7.57 -27.30 -19.65
N ILE A 18 -6.62 -27.46 -18.70
CA ILE A 18 -6.90 -27.45 -17.27
C ILE A 18 -6.14 -26.29 -16.61
N GLY A 19 -6.87 -25.45 -15.91
CA GLY A 19 -6.31 -24.35 -15.12
C GLY A 19 -6.88 -24.31 -13.71
N SER A 20 -6.09 -23.80 -12.77
CA SER A 20 -6.54 -23.62 -11.39
C SER A 20 -6.00 -22.32 -10.78
N ALA A 21 -6.77 -21.74 -9.87
CA ALA A 21 -6.39 -20.54 -9.15
C ALA A 21 -6.98 -20.52 -7.75
N GLY A 22 -6.36 -19.71 -6.88
CA GLY A 22 -6.84 -19.51 -5.53
C GLY A 22 -6.25 -20.47 -4.53
N ARG A 23 -6.88 -20.54 -3.35
CA ARG A 23 -6.34 -21.23 -2.19
C ARG A 23 -7.41 -22.08 -1.53
N ARG A 24 -7.01 -23.24 -1.02
CA ARG A 24 -7.89 -24.18 -0.30
C ARG A 24 -7.27 -24.62 1.01
N GLY A 25 -8.10 -25.12 1.92
CA GLY A 25 -7.67 -25.63 3.20
C GLY A 25 -8.46 -25.03 4.38
N LYS A 26 -8.30 -25.61 5.57
CA LYS A 26 -9.11 -25.26 6.75
C LYS A 26 -8.89 -23.83 7.23
N ALA A 27 -7.68 -23.29 7.08
CA ALA A 27 -7.31 -21.95 7.53
C ALA A 27 -7.68 -20.83 6.53
N ILE A 28 -8.14 -21.17 5.32
CA ILE A 28 -8.49 -20.16 4.32
C ILE A 28 -9.81 -19.49 4.68
N ARG A 29 -9.84 -18.14 4.52
CA ARG A 29 -11.00 -17.28 4.75
C ARG A 29 -11.08 -16.25 3.64
N SER A 30 -12.30 -15.87 3.26
CA SER A 30 -12.60 -14.83 2.26
C SER A 30 -11.88 -15.03 0.93
N ASP A 31 -11.64 -16.30 0.57
CA ASP A 31 -10.99 -16.72 -0.65
C ASP A 31 -11.62 -18.04 -1.11
N LEU A 32 -11.26 -18.50 -2.30
CA LEU A 32 -11.70 -19.78 -2.84
C LEU A 32 -10.56 -20.45 -3.62
N TRP A 33 -10.72 -21.72 -3.90
CA TRP A 33 -9.96 -22.43 -4.89
C TRP A 33 -10.89 -22.87 -6.02
N VAL A 34 -10.46 -22.69 -7.27
CA VAL A 34 -11.18 -23.10 -8.45
C VAL A 34 -10.27 -23.86 -9.40
N GLN A 35 -10.79 -24.92 -9.98
CA GLN A 35 -10.19 -25.64 -11.09
C GLN A 35 -11.19 -25.67 -12.25
N LEU A 36 -10.72 -25.31 -13.43
CA LEU A 36 -11.49 -25.32 -14.67
C LEU A 36 -10.82 -26.28 -15.66
N GLU A 37 -11.61 -27.19 -16.23
CA GLU A 37 -11.26 -28.08 -17.34
C GLU A 37 -12.11 -27.67 -18.55
N ALA A 38 -11.47 -27.04 -19.54
CA ALA A 38 -12.15 -26.63 -20.76
C ALA A 38 -12.56 -27.86 -21.58
N ARG A 39 -13.77 -27.86 -22.12
CA ARG A 39 -14.35 -28.98 -22.92
C ARG A 39 -14.81 -28.47 -24.29
N SER A 40 -15.00 -29.39 -25.23
CA SER A 40 -15.49 -29.04 -26.57
C SER A 40 -17.01 -29.04 -26.68
N ARG A 41 -17.73 -29.57 -25.69
CA ARG A 41 -19.19 -29.65 -25.60
C ARG A 41 -19.64 -30.10 -24.22
N GLY A 42 -20.91 -29.86 -23.89
CA GLY A 42 -21.56 -30.40 -22.67
C GLY A 42 -22.03 -29.30 -21.72
N GLY A 43 -21.81 -28.04 -22.07
CA GLY A 43 -22.17 -26.90 -21.21
C GLY A 43 -21.27 -26.78 -19.99
N ILE A 44 -21.68 -25.93 -19.06
CA ILE A 44 -20.98 -25.70 -17.78
C ILE A 44 -21.46 -26.73 -16.76
N GLU A 45 -20.55 -27.58 -16.29
CA GLU A 45 -20.75 -28.51 -15.18
C GLU A 45 -20.07 -27.96 -13.94
N LEU A 46 -20.84 -27.46 -12.96
CA LEU A 46 -20.29 -26.83 -11.73
C LEU A 46 -20.45 -27.77 -10.52
N ASP A 47 -19.30 -28.18 -9.95
CA ASP A 47 -19.19 -28.85 -8.65
C ASP A 47 -18.81 -27.80 -7.60
N LEU A 48 -19.81 -27.32 -6.83
CA LEU A 48 -19.66 -26.30 -5.80
C LEU A 48 -19.64 -26.91 -4.41
N SER A 49 -18.61 -26.59 -3.63
CA SER A 49 -18.56 -26.82 -2.19
C SER A 49 -18.26 -25.48 -1.49
N SER A 50 -19.20 -24.96 -0.71
CA SER A 50 -19.05 -23.66 -0.06
C SER A 50 -19.38 -23.75 1.43
N ARG A 51 -18.58 -23.04 2.27
CA ARG A 51 -18.89 -22.89 3.72
C ARG A 51 -20.12 -22.03 3.96
N VAL A 52 -20.55 -21.28 2.98
CA VAL A 52 -21.71 -20.36 3.05
C VAL A 52 -22.81 -20.76 2.08
N GLU A 53 -22.80 -21.99 1.59
CA GLU A 53 -23.71 -22.49 0.54
C GLU A 53 -25.17 -22.32 0.92
N ALA A 54 -25.53 -22.55 2.20
CA ALA A 54 -26.91 -22.41 2.70
C ALA A 54 -27.49 -21.00 2.51
N TYR A 55 -26.64 -19.97 2.44
CA TYR A 55 -27.06 -18.56 2.31
C TYR A 55 -26.79 -17.98 0.94
N TYR A 56 -25.69 -18.38 0.31
CA TYR A 56 -25.16 -17.75 -0.92
C TYR A 56 -24.92 -18.73 -2.08
N GLY A 57 -25.29 -20.01 -1.94
CA GLY A 57 -25.04 -21.03 -2.94
C GLY A 57 -25.56 -20.68 -4.33
N ASP A 58 -26.83 -20.22 -4.41
CA ASP A 58 -27.46 -19.85 -5.68
C ASP A 58 -26.78 -18.59 -6.28
N ALA A 59 -26.46 -17.59 -5.46
CA ALA A 59 -25.77 -16.38 -5.92
C ALA A 59 -24.36 -16.72 -6.45
N ILE A 60 -23.65 -17.64 -5.81
CA ILE A 60 -22.31 -18.10 -6.29
C ILE A 60 -22.47 -18.83 -7.63
N ARG A 61 -23.45 -19.71 -7.79
CA ARG A 61 -23.71 -20.43 -9.06
C ARG A 61 -24.00 -19.46 -10.19
N THR A 62 -24.94 -18.53 -9.96
CA THR A 62 -25.29 -17.49 -10.94
C THR A 62 -24.05 -16.67 -11.34
N GLN A 63 -23.25 -16.23 -10.37
CA GLN A 63 -22.04 -15.46 -10.66
C GLN A 63 -21.01 -16.27 -11.45
N VAL A 64 -20.83 -17.56 -11.16
CA VAL A 64 -19.92 -18.43 -11.92
C VAL A 64 -20.35 -18.51 -13.38
N GLU A 65 -21.65 -18.73 -13.64
CA GLU A 65 -22.21 -18.80 -14.99
C GLU A 65 -22.03 -17.46 -15.73
N GLU A 66 -22.35 -16.34 -15.12
CA GLU A 66 -22.21 -14.99 -15.69
C GLU A 66 -20.75 -14.68 -16.04
N VAL A 67 -19.81 -14.98 -15.14
CA VAL A 67 -18.38 -14.73 -15.35
C VAL A 67 -17.83 -15.59 -16.48
N LEU A 68 -18.16 -16.89 -16.50
CA LEU A 68 -17.72 -17.79 -17.57
C LEU A 68 -18.30 -17.40 -18.93
N ALA A 69 -19.57 -17.02 -18.98
CA ALA A 69 -20.21 -16.51 -20.19
C ALA A 69 -19.52 -15.22 -20.69
N ALA A 70 -19.22 -14.28 -19.79
CA ALA A 70 -18.49 -13.04 -20.14
C ALA A 70 -17.06 -13.33 -20.64
N LEU A 71 -16.43 -14.40 -20.16
CA LEU A 71 -15.11 -14.84 -20.64
C LEU A 71 -15.16 -15.68 -21.93
N GLY A 72 -16.36 -15.93 -22.50
CA GLY A 72 -16.55 -16.74 -23.71
C GLY A 72 -16.41 -18.24 -23.46
N VAL A 73 -16.50 -18.70 -22.20
CA VAL A 73 -16.41 -20.13 -21.84
C VAL A 73 -17.81 -20.72 -21.78
N THR A 74 -18.17 -21.51 -22.81
CA THR A 74 -19.49 -22.17 -22.94
C THR A 74 -19.51 -23.58 -22.46
N ASP A 75 -18.36 -24.28 -22.47
CA ASP A 75 -18.23 -25.68 -22.18
C ASP A 75 -17.03 -25.96 -21.28
N ALA A 76 -17.30 -26.27 -20.02
CA ALA A 76 -16.26 -26.58 -19.04
C ALA A 76 -16.79 -27.40 -17.86
N ARG A 77 -15.89 -28.15 -17.24
CA ARG A 77 -16.09 -28.66 -15.88
C ARG A 77 -15.38 -27.73 -14.90
N VAL A 78 -16.15 -27.21 -13.94
CA VAL A 78 -15.64 -26.28 -12.91
C VAL A 78 -15.83 -26.92 -11.55
N ARG A 79 -14.75 -27.06 -10.81
CA ARG A 79 -14.77 -27.44 -9.40
C ARG A 79 -14.38 -26.25 -8.56
N LEU A 80 -15.23 -25.85 -7.61
CA LEU A 80 -15.06 -24.66 -6.79
C LEU A 80 -15.21 -25.01 -5.31
N GLU A 81 -14.15 -24.73 -4.52
CA GLU A 81 -14.13 -24.87 -3.06
C GLU A 81 -14.08 -23.45 -2.44
N ASP A 82 -15.23 -22.96 -1.97
CA ASP A 82 -15.35 -21.61 -1.42
C ASP A 82 -15.22 -21.58 0.10
N ALA A 83 -14.47 -20.61 0.61
CA ALA A 83 -14.30 -20.30 2.02
C ALA A 83 -14.83 -18.92 2.39
N GLY A 84 -15.94 -18.49 1.79
CA GLY A 84 -16.61 -17.21 2.00
C GLY A 84 -15.94 -16.08 1.21
N ALA A 85 -15.57 -16.35 -0.04
CA ALA A 85 -15.03 -15.35 -0.95
C ALA A 85 -16.09 -14.29 -1.29
N LEU A 86 -15.68 -13.03 -1.38
CA LEU A 86 -16.54 -11.97 -1.88
C LEU A 86 -16.63 -12.02 -3.41
N PRO A 87 -17.67 -11.43 -4.02
CA PRO A 87 -17.91 -11.50 -5.46
C PRO A 87 -16.70 -11.09 -6.31
N PHE A 88 -15.96 -10.05 -5.93
CA PHE A 88 -14.78 -9.61 -6.67
C PHE A 88 -13.63 -10.65 -6.66
N VAL A 89 -13.55 -11.46 -5.58
CA VAL A 89 -12.55 -12.54 -5.45
C VAL A 89 -12.98 -13.73 -6.30
N ILE A 90 -14.26 -14.12 -6.26
CA ILE A 90 -14.81 -15.21 -7.09
C ILE A 90 -14.48 -14.94 -8.56
N GLN A 91 -14.76 -13.75 -9.02
CA GLN A 91 -14.51 -13.33 -10.40
C GLN A 91 -13.02 -13.36 -10.75
N ALA A 92 -12.14 -12.82 -9.91
CA ALA A 92 -10.70 -12.82 -10.14
C ALA A 92 -10.13 -14.24 -10.21
N ARG A 93 -10.60 -15.15 -9.35
CA ARG A 93 -10.12 -16.53 -9.31
C ARG A 93 -10.61 -17.35 -10.49
N LEU A 94 -11.87 -17.14 -10.92
CA LEU A 94 -12.40 -17.77 -12.14
C LEU A 94 -11.62 -17.33 -13.37
N GLU A 95 -11.43 -16.03 -13.56
CA GLU A 95 -10.65 -15.49 -14.67
C GLU A 95 -9.22 -16.04 -14.67
N ALA A 96 -8.57 -16.07 -13.50
CA ALA A 96 -7.24 -16.66 -13.38
C ALA A 96 -7.19 -18.15 -13.77
N ALA A 97 -8.21 -18.92 -13.42
CA ALA A 97 -8.29 -20.33 -13.79
C ALA A 97 -8.52 -20.52 -15.29
N VAL A 98 -9.35 -19.67 -15.92
CA VAL A 98 -9.57 -19.65 -17.37
C VAL A 98 -8.27 -19.36 -18.11
N LEU A 99 -7.54 -18.31 -17.70
CA LEU A 99 -6.23 -17.97 -18.28
C LEU A 99 -5.20 -19.09 -18.08
N ALA A 100 -5.19 -19.71 -16.89
CA ALA A 100 -4.29 -20.82 -16.60
C ALA A 100 -4.61 -22.09 -17.41
N ALA A 101 -5.88 -22.26 -17.84
CA ALA A 101 -6.29 -23.32 -18.76
C ALA A 101 -5.88 -23.04 -20.22
N GLY A 102 -5.30 -21.87 -20.51
CA GLY A 102 -4.90 -21.48 -21.85
C GLY A 102 -6.05 -20.97 -22.72
N VAL A 103 -7.19 -20.62 -22.13
CA VAL A 103 -8.33 -20.03 -22.81
C VAL A 103 -8.14 -18.52 -22.84
N ALA A 104 -8.13 -17.92 -24.03
CA ALA A 104 -8.10 -16.48 -24.20
C ALA A 104 -9.51 -15.90 -23.97
N PRO A 105 -9.71 -14.94 -23.04
CA PRO A 105 -10.99 -14.30 -22.84
C PRO A 105 -11.46 -13.56 -24.10
N GLU A 106 -12.73 -13.72 -24.46
CA GLU A 106 -13.33 -12.99 -25.60
C GLU A 106 -13.74 -11.57 -25.25
N ALA A 107 -13.97 -11.30 -23.95
CA ALA A 107 -14.40 -10.00 -23.45
C ALA A 107 -13.86 -9.69 -22.06
N ASP A 108 -14.06 -8.45 -21.64
CA ASP A 108 -13.71 -7.97 -20.30
C ASP A 108 -14.73 -8.47 -19.27
N ALA A 109 -14.30 -9.33 -18.38
CA ALA A 109 -15.12 -9.86 -17.29
C ALA A 109 -14.88 -9.12 -15.95
N ARG A 110 -14.35 -7.89 -15.97
CA ARG A 110 -14.11 -7.13 -14.73
C ARG A 110 -15.44 -6.86 -14.00
N PRO A 111 -15.45 -6.92 -12.65
CA PRO A 111 -16.64 -6.61 -11.88
C PRO A 111 -17.08 -5.15 -12.13
N ALA A 112 -18.38 -4.88 -12.01
CA ALA A 112 -18.86 -3.51 -11.99
C ALA A 112 -18.19 -2.75 -10.83
N ARG A 113 -17.84 -1.48 -11.07
CA ARG A 113 -17.28 -0.65 -10.00
C ARG A 113 -18.38 -0.33 -8.99
N THR A 114 -18.15 -0.63 -7.71
CA THR A 114 -19.17 -0.45 -6.67
C THR A 114 -19.31 1.01 -6.21
N ALA A 115 -18.27 1.81 -6.38
CA ALA A 115 -18.28 3.23 -6.06
C ALA A 115 -17.52 4.04 -7.11
N ALA A 116 -17.83 5.32 -7.24
CA ALA A 116 -17.01 6.25 -7.99
C ALA A 116 -15.59 6.29 -7.43
N LEU A 117 -14.62 6.54 -8.31
CA LEU A 117 -13.24 6.76 -7.85
C LEU A 117 -13.22 7.94 -6.88
N PRO A 118 -12.60 7.81 -5.69
CA PRO A 118 -12.45 8.93 -4.78
C PRO A 118 -11.60 10.03 -5.45
N PRO A 119 -11.70 11.30 -5.04
CA PRO A 119 -10.81 12.34 -5.52
C PRO A 119 -9.35 11.91 -5.39
N PRO A 120 -8.48 12.20 -6.38
CA PRO A 120 -7.08 11.83 -6.28
C PRO A 120 -6.41 12.60 -5.14
N PRO A 121 -5.53 11.96 -4.37
CA PRO A 121 -4.82 12.64 -3.30
C PRO A 121 -3.82 13.65 -3.88
N PRO A 122 -3.60 14.80 -3.21
CA PRO A 122 -2.58 15.74 -3.60
C PRO A 122 -1.18 15.12 -3.47
N ARG A 123 -0.21 15.59 -4.29
CA ARG A 123 1.18 15.13 -4.26
C ARG A 123 1.78 15.21 -2.85
N ALA A 124 1.49 16.27 -2.13
CA ALA A 124 2.06 16.57 -0.81
C ALA A 124 1.21 16.07 0.37
N ARG A 125 0.31 15.06 0.16
CA ARG A 125 -0.43 14.51 1.31
C ARG A 125 0.51 13.86 2.33
N MET A 126 0.07 13.76 3.60
CA MET A 126 0.79 12.99 4.61
C MET A 126 0.77 11.50 4.30
N ARG A 127 1.92 10.83 4.48
CA ARG A 127 2.12 9.39 4.28
C ARG A 127 2.86 8.79 5.47
N ARG A 128 2.38 9.06 6.71
CA ARG A 128 3.03 8.59 7.94
C ARG A 128 3.08 7.08 8.02
N SER A 129 1.95 6.40 7.75
CA SER A 129 1.85 4.95 7.76
C SER A 129 1.40 4.40 6.41
N ARG A 130 2.06 3.35 5.94
CA ARG A 130 1.72 2.65 4.71
C ARG A 130 1.63 1.15 5.00
N LEU A 131 0.40 0.62 5.04
CA LEU A 131 0.14 -0.76 5.40
C LEU A 131 0.30 -1.68 4.20
N TYR A 132 1.27 -2.59 4.26
CA TYR A 132 1.47 -3.64 3.26
C TYR A 132 0.46 -4.78 3.43
N LEU A 133 -0.20 -5.16 2.36
CA LEU A 133 -1.16 -6.26 2.28
C LEU A 133 -0.79 -7.18 1.10
N PRO A 134 -0.51 -8.48 1.35
CA PRO A 134 -0.22 -9.42 0.27
C PRO A 134 -1.34 -9.49 -0.76
N GLY A 135 -1.03 -9.26 -2.03
CA GLY A 135 -2.00 -9.17 -3.13
C GLY A 135 -2.80 -10.44 -3.41
N ASN A 136 -2.33 -11.59 -2.91
CA ASN A 136 -3.03 -12.87 -3.01
C ASN A 136 -3.85 -13.24 -1.76
N GLU A 137 -4.00 -12.32 -0.78
CA GLU A 137 -4.69 -12.54 0.49
C GLU A 137 -5.89 -11.59 0.66
N PRO A 138 -6.98 -11.78 -0.09
CA PRO A 138 -8.11 -10.84 -0.10
C PRO A 138 -8.75 -10.61 1.27
N LYS A 139 -8.62 -11.55 2.22
CA LYS A 139 -9.11 -11.39 3.60
C LYS A 139 -8.58 -10.15 4.30
N PHE A 140 -7.39 -9.67 3.94
CA PHE A 140 -6.79 -8.48 4.54
C PHE A 140 -7.29 -7.18 3.93
N PHE A 141 -7.89 -7.22 2.72
CA PHE A 141 -8.36 -6.01 2.04
C PHE A 141 -9.65 -5.46 2.66
N ILE A 142 -10.56 -6.37 3.05
CA ILE A 142 -11.96 -6.09 3.38
C ILE A 142 -12.11 -5.06 4.51
N SER A 143 -11.23 -5.10 5.50
CA SER A 143 -11.28 -4.22 6.67
C SER A 143 -10.08 -3.30 6.81
N ALA A 144 -9.21 -3.23 5.78
CA ALA A 144 -7.96 -2.48 5.87
C ALA A 144 -8.17 -0.98 6.12
N GLY A 145 -9.19 -0.38 5.49
CA GLY A 145 -9.55 1.02 5.69
C GLY A 145 -9.99 1.37 7.11
N LEU A 146 -10.54 0.41 7.86
CA LEU A 146 -11.01 0.63 9.24
C LEU A 146 -9.88 0.89 10.24
N TYR A 147 -8.65 0.57 9.88
CA TYR A 147 -7.47 0.86 10.71
C TYR A 147 -6.87 2.24 10.45
N GLU A 148 -7.45 3.01 9.52
CA GLU A 148 -7.10 4.39 9.18
C GLU A 148 -5.60 4.62 8.91
N PRO A 149 -4.93 3.77 8.09
CA PRO A 149 -3.59 4.09 7.64
C PRO A 149 -3.64 5.26 6.65
N ASP A 150 -2.56 6.03 6.54
CA ASP A 150 -2.47 7.08 5.52
C ASP A 150 -2.40 6.49 4.09
N GLY A 151 -1.84 5.27 3.95
CA GLY A 151 -1.83 4.51 2.69
C GLY A 151 -1.94 3.01 2.89
N ILE A 152 -2.52 2.33 1.93
CA ILE A 152 -2.61 0.86 1.84
C ILE A 152 -1.87 0.43 0.58
N ILE A 153 -0.93 -0.50 0.73
CA ILE A 153 -0.15 -1.06 -0.37
C ILE A 153 -0.68 -2.47 -0.67
N LEU A 154 -1.29 -2.64 -1.82
CA LEU A 154 -1.63 -3.95 -2.37
C LEU A 154 -0.38 -4.49 -3.07
N ASP A 155 0.23 -5.50 -2.46
CA ASP A 155 1.56 -5.95 -2.85
C ASP A 155 1.53 -7.12 -3.82
N LEU A 156 2.13 -6.97 -5.00
CA LEU A 156 2.27 -8.01 -6.01
C LEU A 156 3.67 -8.63 -6.06
N GLU A 157 4.59 -8.12 -5.24
CA GLU A 157 6.00 -8.47 -5.32
C GLU A 157 6.37 -9.58 -4.31
N ASP A 158 7.18 -9.33 -3.31
CA ASP A 158 7.80 -10.34 -2.44
C ASP A 158 6.82 -11.11 -1.55
N SER A 159 5.69 -10.52 -1.18
CA SER A 159 4.68 -11.20 -0.38
C SER A 159 3.85 -12.23 -1.17
N VAL A 160 4.05 -12.33 -2.49
CA VAL A 160 3.31 -13.21 -3.38
C VAL A 160 4.25 -14.22 -4.04
N HIS A 161 3.97 -15.52 -3.82
CA HIS A 161 4.73 -16.59 -4.47
C HIS A 161 4.73 -16.42 -6.01
N PRO A 162 5.84 -16.66 -6.72
CA PRO A 162 5.94 -16.46 -8.17
C PRO A 162 4.78 -17.05 -8.97
N ASP A 163 4.38 -18.27 -8.69
CA ASP A 163 3.30 -18.95 -9.41
C ASP A 163 1.91 -18.34 -9.12
N ALA A 164 1.75 -17.61 -8.02
CA ALA A 164 0.51 -16.95 -7.65
C ALA A 164 0.39 -15.52 -8.19
N LYS A 165 1.46 -14.94 -8.73
CA LYS A 165 1.50 -13.54 -9.20
C LYS A 165 0.45 -13.23 -10.28
N PRO A 166 0.24 -14.06 -11.32
CA PRO A 166 -0.80 -13.78 -12.31
C PRO A 166 -2.22 -13.71 -11.70
N ALA A 167 -2.53 -14.62 -10.77
CA ALA A 167 -3.82 -14.62 -10.09
C ALA A 167 -3.96 -13.49 -9.05
N ALA A 168 -2.88 -13.13 -8.35
CA ALA A 168 -2.86 -12.00 -7.43
C ALA A 168 -3.12 -10.67 -8.14
N ARG A 169 -2.55 -10.47 -9.33
CA ARG A 169 -2.78 -9.31 -10.20
C ARG A 169 -4.26 -9.05 -10.43
N LEU A 170 -5.02 -10.10 -10.74
CA LEU A 170 -6.46 -9.99 -10.97
C LEU A 170 -7.24 -9.71 -9.68
N VAL A 171 -6.82 -10.27 -8.55
CA VAL A 171 -7.43 -9.96 -7.24
C VAL A 171 -7.19 -8.50 -6.86
N VAL A 172 -5.98 -7.98 -7.02
CA VAL A 172 -5.64 -6.58 -6.75
C VAL A 172 -6.42 -5.65 -7.70
N ARG A 173 -6.46 -5.96 -9.00
CA ARG A 173 -7.25 -5.23 -9.99
C ARG A 173 -8.72 -5.10 -9.56
N ASN A 174 -9.34 -6.23 -9.21
CA ASN A 174 -10.74 -6.25 -8.80
C ASN A 174 -10.96 -5.59 -7.44
N ALA A 175 -9.99 -5.68 -6.51
CA ALA A 175 -10.07 -4.99 -5.22
C ALA A 175 -10.09 -3.46 -5.38
N LEU A 176 -9.27 -2.89 -6.28
CA LEU A 176 -9.29 -1.46 -6.61
C LEU A 176 -10.65 -0.97 -7.15
N ARG A 177 -11.47 -1.87 -7.71
CA ARG A 177 -12.82 -1.57 -8.20
C ARG A 177 -13.90 -1.68 -7.13
N CYS A 178 -13.74 -2.61 -6.18
CA CYS A 178 -14.84 -3.09 -5.35
C CYS A 178 -14.65 -2.89 -3.85
N VAL A 179 -13.42 -2.64 -3.37
CA VAL A 179 -13.15 -2.49 -1.94
C VAL A 179 -13.08 -1.01 -1.58
N ASP A 180 -13.81 -0.66 -0.53
CA ASP A 180 -13.68 0.66 0.10
C ASP A 180 -12.50 0.65 1.06
N PHE A 181 -11.47 1.41 0.74
CA PHE A 181 -10.29 1.60 1.59
C PHE A 181 -10.38 2.85 2.46
N GLY A 182 -11.55 3.48 2.56
CA GLY A 182 -11.76 4.70 3.31
C GLY A 182 -10.94 5.87 2.79
N SER A 183 -10.30 6.61 3.69
CA SER A 183 -9.46 7.76 3.35
C SER A 183 -8.03 7.40 2.96
N ALA A 184 -7.64 6.12 3.02
CA ALA A 184 -6.30 5.66 2.72
C ALA A 184 -5.96 5.85 1.24
N GLU A 185 -4.73 6.28 0.95
CA GLU A 185 -4.18 6.30 -0.40
C GLU A 185 -4.01 4.87 -0.91
N ARG A 186 -4.59 4.56 -2.08
CA ARG A 186 -4.61 3.22 -2.67
C ARG A 186 -3.35 3.03 -3.49
N MET A 187 -2.40 2.30 -2.92
CA MET A 187 -1.09 2.06 -3.50
C MET A 187 -0.98 0.64 -4.01
N VAL A 188 -0.22 0.43 -5.08
CA VAL A 188 0.13 -0.91 -5.58
C VAL A 188 1.65 -1.01 -5.68
N ARG A 189 2.25 -2.00 -5.01
CA ARG A 189 3.63 -2.38 -5.29
C ARG A 189 3.61 -3.40 -6.42
N ILE A 190 4.13 -3.01 -7.57
CA ILE A 190 4.26 -3.89 -8.74
C ILE A 190 5.46 -4.83 -8.55
N ASN A 191 5.57 -5.86 -9.38
CA ASN A 191 6.77 -6.66 -9.46
C ASN A 191 7.95 -5.84 -9.97
N HIS A 192 9.18 -6.29 -9.69
CA HIS A 192 10.35 -5.71 -10.35
C HIS A 192 10.28 -5.89 -11.87
N LEU A 193 10.93 -5.00 -12.58
CA LEU A 193 10.94 -5.05 -14.05
C LEU A 193 11.69 -6.29 -14.57
N PRO A 194 11.27 -6.87 -15.69
CA PRO A 194 10.19 -6.39 -16.59
C PRO A 194 8.77 -6.83 -16.20
N LEU A 195 8.59 -7.78 -15.25
CA LEU A 195 7.28 -8.35 -14.89
C LEU A 195 6.28 -7.28 -14.40
N GLY A 196 6.77 -6.23 -13.74
CA GLY A 196 5.95 -5.12 -13.26
C GLY A 196 5.20 -4.37 -14.37
N LEU A 197 5.68 -4.40 -15.62
CA LEU A 197 4.96 -3.79 -16.74
C LEU A 197 3.63 -4.51 -17.03
N GLU A 198 3.56 -5.83 -16.82
CA GLU A 198 2.31 -6.57 -16.93
C GLU A 198 1.32 -6.22 -15.81
N ASP A 199 1.85 -5.92 -14.61
CA ASP A 199 1.01 -5.48 -13.49
C ASP A 199 0.37 -4.12 -13.79
N LEU A 200 1.12 -3.18 -14.39
CA LEU A 200 0.61 -1.86 -14.77
C LEU A 200 -0.58 -1.97 -15.72
N VAL A 201 -0.52 -2.85 -16.71
CA VAL A 201 -1.63 -3.07 -17.67
C VAL A 201 -2.93 -3.44 -16.95
N ALA A 202 -2.82 -4.21 -15.87
CA ALA A 202 -3.99 -4.64 -15.11
C ALA A 202 -4.49 -3.59 -14.12
N VAL A 203 -3.58 -2.89 -13.41
CA VAL A 203 -3.98 -2.08 -12.26
C VAL A 203 -4.16 -0.59 -12.57
N VAL A 204 -3.39 -0.02 -13.53
CA VAL A 204 -3.46 1.42 -13.85
C VAL A 204 -4.84 1.85 -14.34
N PRO A 205 -5.55 1.09 -15.20
CA PRO A 205 -6.90 1.44 -15.63
C PRO A 205 -7.92 1.52 -14.48
N GLU A 206 -7.60 0.91 -13.33
CA GLU A 206 -8.47 0.91 -12.14
C GLU A 206 -8.27 2.14 -11.27
N GLY A 207 -7.34 3.02 -11.63
CA GLY A 207 -7.09 4.31 -11.00
C GLY A 207 -6.55 4.19 -9.58
N PRO A 208 -5.47 3.43 -9.34
CA PRO A 208 -4.74 3.53 -8.07
C PRO A 208 -4.24 4.96 -7.89
N ASP A 209 -3.90 5.32 -6.66
CA ASP A 209 -3.40 6.66 -6.36
C ASP A 209 -1.88 6.74 -6.49
N MET A 210 -1.18 5.59 -6.28
CA MET A 210 0.27 5.51 -6.34
C MET A 210 0.75 4.12 -6.77
N ILE A 211 1.82 4.09 -7.56
CA ILE A 211 2.57 2.87 -7.89
C ILE A 211 3.92 2.90 -7.16
N LEU A 212 4.20 1.84 -6.41
CA LEU A 212 5.52 1.58 -5.83
C LEU A 212 6.31 0.72 -6.81
N ILE A 213 7.52 1.17 -7.13
CA ILE A 213 8.44 0.48 -8.05
C ILE A 213 9.55 -0.13 -7.21
N PRO A 214 9.61 -1.45 -7.02
CA PRO A 214 10.65 -2.10 -6.22
C PRO A 214 11.98 -2.17 -6.98
N LYS A 215 13.08 -2.34 -6.24
CA LYS A 215 14.41 -2.65 -6.74
C LYS A 215 14.91 -1.67 -7.81
N VAL A 216 14.64 -0.37 -7.57
CA VAL A 216 15.07 0.69 -8.49
C VAL A 216 16.52 1.06 -8.22
N GLU A 217 17.34 0.96 -9.27
CA GLU A 217 18.78 1.27 -9.27
C GLU A 217 19.13 2.41 -10.20
N THR A 218 18.29 2.70 -11.19
CA THR A 218 18.53 3.74 -12.20
C THR A 218 17.30 4.59 -12.47
N ALA A 219 17.54 5.82 -12.91
CA ALA A 219 16.49 6.72 -13.37
C ALA A 219 15.72 6.18 -14.60
N ASP A 220 16.38 5.37 -15.44
CA ASP A 220 15.77 4.82 -16.65
C ASP A 220 14.68 3.80 -16.34
N GLN A 221 14.82 3.01 -15.28
CA GLN A 221 13.75 2.11 -14.81
C GLN A 221 12.48 2.89 -14.45
N VAL A 222 12.62 4.05 -13.80
CA VAL A 222 11.46 4.90 -13.49
C VAL A 222 10.85 5.49 -14.74
N ARG A 223 11.67 5.97 -15.71
CA ARG A 223 11.17 6.50 -16.99
C ARG A 223 10.46 5.43 -17.81
N GLU A 224 10.93 4.19 -17.77
CA GLU A 224 10.26 3.06 -18.44
C GLU A 224 8.87 2.82 -17.87
N VAL A 225 8.72 2.82 -16.54
CA VAL A 225 7.43 2.71 -15.85
C VAL A 225 6.53 3.91 -16.19
N ASP A 226 7.05 5.12 -16.14
CA ASP A 226 6.32 6.35 -16.44
C ASP A 226 5.77 6.34 -17.87
N ALA A 227 6.59 6.00 -18.85
CA ALA A 227 6.19 5.87 -20.25
C ALA A 227 5.17 4.72 -20.47
N ALA A 228 5.26 3.63 -19.71
CA ALA A 228 4.27 2.57 -19.75
C ALA A 228 2.92 3.03 -19.20
N ILE A 229 2.92 3.80 -18.11
CA ILE A 229 1.71 4.41 -17.55
C ILE A 229 1.05 5.35 -18.54
N ASP A 230 1.80 6.24 -19.20
CA ASP A 230 1.27 7.16 -20.21
C ASP A 230 0.53 6.40 -21.32
N ARG A 231 1.16 5.37 -21.90
CA ARG A 231 0.54 4.54 -22.94
C ARG A 231 -0.74 3.84 -22.50
N ILE A 232 -0.80 3.41 -21.23
CA ILE A 232 -2.00 2.77 -20.69
C ILE A 232 -3.12 3.79 -20.45
N LEU A 233 -2.76 4.97 -19.96
CA LEU A 233 -3.72 6.04 -19.66
C LEU A 233 -4.32 6.68 -20.90
N GLU A 234 -3.61 6.76 -22.03
CA GLU A 234 -4.12 7.32 -23.30
C GLU A 234 -5.50 6.75 -23.71
N ASN A 235 -5.77 5.47 -23.35
CA ASN A 235 -7.00 4.78 -23.70
C ASN A 235 -7.84 4.38 -22.46
N SER A 236 -7.62 5.03 -21.32
CA SER A 236 -8.25 4.68 -20.05
C SER A 236 -9.25 5.73 -19.59
N ALA A 237 -10.32 5.29 -18.91
CA ALA A 237 -11.21 6.19 -18.18
C ALA A 237 -10.53 6.93 -17.01
N ALA A 238 -9.31 6.53 -16.64
CA ALA A 238 -8.48 7.17 -15.62
C ALA A 238 -7.47 8.18 -16.19
N ALA A 239 -7.54 8.53 -17.49
CA ALA A 239 -6.57 9.38 -18.19
C ALA A 239 -6.32 10.73 -17.49
N ASP A 240 -7.36 11.38 -17.00
CA ASP A 240 -7.27 12.69 -16.34
C ASP A 240 -6.94 12.61 -14.83
N ARG A 241 -6.74 11.39 -14.30
CA ARG A 241 -6.48 11.19 -12.89
C ARG A 241 -4.97 11.22 -12.60
N PRO A 242 -4.49 12.08 -11.68
CA PRO A 242 -3.12 12.02 -11.21
C PRO A 242 -2.81 10.64 -10.63
N LEU A 243 -1.69 10.06 -11.06
CA LEU A 243 -1.13 8.83 -10.55
C LEU A 243 0.31 9.11 -10.12
N TRP A 244 0.61 8.88 -8.84
CA TRP A 244 1.93 9.15 -8.27
C TRP A 244 2.84 7.93 -8.33
N LEU A 245 4.15 8.16 -8.29
CA LEU A 245 5.19 7.13 -8.22
C LEU A 245 5.97 7.22 -6.91
N MET A 246 6.38 6.05 -6.42
CA MET A 246 7.28 5.91 -5.28
C MET A 246 8.30 4.81 -5.56
N PRO A 247 9.49 5.15 -6.08
CA PRO A 247 10.61 4.21 -6.20
C PRO A 247 11.07 3.71 -4.83
N ILE A 248 11.35 2.40 -4.72
CA ILE A 248 11.97 1.76 -3.57
C ILE A 248 13.45 1.52 -3.89
N LEU A 249 14.32 2.16 -3.12
CA LEU A 249 15.77 2.05 -3.22
C LEU A 249 16.23 1.06 -2.15
N GLU A 250 16.71 -0.09 -2.59
CA GLU A 250 16.98 -1.22 -1.70
C GLU A 250 18.25 -1.99 -2.11
N SER A 251 19.14 -1.30 -2.83
CA SER A 251 20.51 -1.74 -3.13
C SER A 251 21.51 -0.60 -2.97
N ALA A 252 22.80 -0.92 -2.85
CA ALA A 252 23.86 0.07 -2.79
C ALA A 252 23.85 1.00 -4.02
N LEU A 253 23.63 0.43 -5.22
CA LEU A 253 23.55 1.20 -6.45
C LEU A 253 22.33 2.14 -6.47
N GLY A 254 21.17 1.67 -6.01
CA GLY A 254 19.96 2.48 -5.89
C GLY A 254 20.15 3.68 -4.94
N ILE A 255 20.84 3.47 -3.82
CA ILE A 255 21.16 4.56 -2.88
C ILE A 255 22.15 5.57 -3.45
N GLU A 256 23.16 5.12 -4.19
CA GLU A 256 24.08 6.04 -4.88
C GLU A 256 23.36 6.87 -5.94
N SER A 257 22.42 6.30 -6.66
CA SER A 257 21.63 6.96 -7.72
C SER A 257 20.41 7.72 -7.20
N ALA A 258 20.21 7.82 -5.88
CA ALA A 258 18.96 8.28 -5.25
C ALA A 258 18.45 9.64 -5.78
N PHE A 259 19.34 10.63 -6.02
CA PHE A 259 18.95 11.94 -6.53
C PHE A 259 18.48 11.88 -7.98
N GLU A 260 19.19 11.15 -8.84
CA GLU A 260 18.83 10.99 -10.24
C GLU A 260 17.49 10.26 -10.39
N ILE A 261 17.28 9.21 -9.55
CA ILE A 261 16.01 8.48 -9.47
C ILE A 261 14.90 9.42 -9.02
N ALA A 262 15.10 10.21 -7.96
CA ALA A 262 14.10 11.13 -7.43
C ALA A 262 13.67 12.24 -8.42
N CYS A 263 14.52 12.55 -9.41
CA CYS A 263 14.26 13.52 -10.46
C CYS A 263 13.77 12.90 -11.79
N ALA A 264 13.61 11.57 -11.86
CA ALA A 264 13.38 10.87 -13.13
C ALA A 264 11.99 11.10 -13.75
N SER A 265 10.97 11.47 -12.97
CA SER A 265 9.61 11.75 -13.43
C SER A 265 8.92 12.78 -12.54
N PRO A 266 8.07 13.67 -13.10
CA PRO A 266 7.25 14.60 -12.32
C PRO A 266 6.17 13.88 -11.48
N ARG A 267 5.84 12.62 -11.80
CA ARG A 267 4.94 11.79 -11.00
C ARG A 267 5.54 11.31 -9.68
N ILE A 268 6.84 11.43 -9.45
CA ILE A 268 7.42 11.01 -8.18
C ILE A 268 6.94 11.93 -7.07
N ALA A 269 6.18 11.39 -6.12
CA ALA A 269 5.75 12.09 -4.93
C ALA A 269 6.64 11.78 -3.71
N ALA A 270 7.26 10.61 -3.70
CA ALA A 270 8.13 10.16 -2.63
C ALA A 270 9.17 9.14 -3.15
N ILE A 271 10.25 8.99 -2.40
CA ILE A 271 11.16 7.84 -2.51
C ILE A 271 11.25 7.12 -1.17
N THR A 272 11.46 5.82 -1.19
CA THR A 272 11.51 5.01 0.04
C THR A 272 12.71 4.07 0.04
N ILE A 273 13.17 3.67 1.23
CA ILE A 273 14.26 2.71 1.39
C ILE A 273 13.70 1.34 1.81
N GLY A 274 14.23 0.25 1.24
CA GLY A 274 13.97 -1.14 1.63
C GLY A 274 15.18 -1.71 2.37
N LEU A 275 15.14 -1.71 3.71
CA LEU A 275 16.33 -2.06 4.51
C LEU A 275 16.64 -3.55 4.55
N GLU A 276 15.66 -4.43 4.32
CA GLU A 276 15.91 -5.88 4.29
C GLU A 276 16.78 -6.24 3.08
N ASP A 277 16.35 -5.83 1.88
CA ASP A 277 17.10 -6.06 0.64
C ASP A 277 18.42 -5.27 0.63
N TYR A 278 18.42 -4.02 1.11
CA TYR A 278 19.63 -3.21 1.21
C TYR A 278 20.71 -3.87 2.08
N SER A 279 20.34 -4.39 3.25
CA SER A 279 21.29 -5.08 4.13
C SER A 279 21.80 -6.39 3.51
N ALA A 280 20.92 -7.10 2.79
CA ALA A 280 21.28 -8.30 2.05
C ALA A 280 22.26 -7.99 0.91
N ASP A 281 22.03 -6.90 0.16
CA ASP A 281 22.92 -6.42 -0.91
C ASP A 281 24.31 -6.05 -0.37
N LEU A 282 24.37 -5.42 0.81
CA LEU A 282 25.63 -5.14 1.50
C LEU A 282 26.32 -6.39 2.09
N GLY A 283 25.61 -7.50 2.20
CA GLY A 283 26.13 -8.72 2.83
C GLY A 283 26.27 -8.62 4.36
N VAL A 284 25.47 -7.77 5.02
CA VAL A 284 25.52 -7.55 6.47
C VAL A 284 24.17 -7.80 7.15
N PRO A 285 24.15 -8.24 8.40
CA PRO A 285 22.89 -8.36 9.12
C PRO A 285 22.31 -6.97 9.43
N LYS A 286 21.00 -6.85 9.36
CA LYS A 286 20.28 -5.68 9.85
C LYS A 286 20.33 -5.65 11.38
N THR A 287 20.70 -4.50 11.97
CA THR A 287 20.81 -4.32 13.42
C THR A 287 19.68 -3.43 13.96
N GLU A 288 19.41 -3.51 15.26
CA GLU A 288 18.42 -2.66 15.93
C GLU A 288 18.89 -1.20 15.95
N GLU A 289 20.17 -0.98 16.10
CA GLU A 289 20.79 0.36 16.04
C GLU A 289 20.74 0.96 14.63
N GLY A 290 20.73 0.11 13.59
CA GLY A 290 20.71 0.52 12.18
C GLY A 290 21.98 1.24 11.75
N ALA A 291 23.13 0.89 12.33
CA ALA A 291 24.41 1.53 12.01
C ALA A 291 24.83 1.25 10.57
N GLU A 292 24.58 0.02 10.08
CA GLU A 292 24.85 -0.43 8.70
C GLU A 292 24.09 0.37 7.65
N SER A 293 22.91 0.90 8.00
CA SER A 293 22.02 1.63 7.09
C SER A 293 21.97 3.15 7.33
N ALA A 294 22.64 3.64 8.37
CA ALA A 294 22.53 5.04 8.78
C ALA A 294 22.90 6.03 7.66
N TRP A 295 23.99 5.76 6.94
CA TRP A 295 24.41 6.61 5.83
C TRP A 295 23.42 6.57 4.67
N ALA A 296 23.00 5.38 4.26
CA ALA A 296 22.02 5.21 3.18
C ALA A 296 20.70 5.93 3.48
N ARG A 297 20.20 5.82 4.71
CA ARG A 297 18.99 6.52 5.16
C ARG A 297 19.14 8.04 5.09
N GLN A 298 20.28 8.60 5.50
CA GLN A 298 20.55 10.04 5.40
C GLN A 298 20.75 10.47 3.94
N ARG A 299 21.41 9.65 3.12
CA ARG A 299 21.61 9.90 1.69
C ARG A 299 20.27 10.00 0.97
N LEU A 300 19.32 9.06 1.26
CA LEU A 300 17.98 9.07 0.69
C LEU A 300 17.21 10.33 1.09
N VAL A 301 17.22 10.71 2.38
CA VAL A 301 16.55 11.94 2.85
C VAL A 301 17.13 13.16 2.13
N ASN A 302 18.47 13.27 2.01
CA ASN A 302 19.11 14.38 1.31
C ASN A 302 18.69 14.43 -0.17
N ALA A 303 18.66 13.29 -0.85
CA ALA A 303 18.23 13.19 -2.25
C ALA A 303 16.76 13.59 -2.42
N ALA A 304 15.86 13.08 -1.55
CA ALA A 304 14.45 13.42 -1.56
C ALA A 304 14.21 14.94 -1.38
N LYS A 305 14.88 15.55 -0.39
CA LYS A 305 14.75 16.99 -0.15
C LYS A 305 15.33 17.84 -1.28
N ALA A 306 16.41 17.38 -1.92
CA ALA A 306 17.00 18.07 -3.07
C ALA A 306 16.09 18.01 -4.31
N ALA A 307 15.30 16.93 -4.46
CA ALA A 307 14.34 16.73 -5.55
C ALA A 307 12.92 17.23 -5.24
N ASP A 308 12.70 17.84 -4.06
CA ASP A 308 11.38 18.29 -3.56
C ASP A 308 10.33 17.17 -3.56
N VAL A 309 10.72 15.96 -3.06
CA VAL A 309 9.85 14.81 -2.83
C VAL A 309 9.93 14.35 -1.39
N GLN A 310 8.97 13.51 -0.96
CA GLN A 310 8.96 12.97 0.39
C GLN A 310 9.98 11.83 0.54
N ALA A 311 10.65 11.79 1.71
CA ALA A 311 11.45 10.65 2.13
C ALA A 311 10.61 9.75 3.04
N ILE A 312 10.51 8.47 2.70
CA ILE A 312 9.74 7.49 3.46
C ILE A 312 10.67 6.37 3.92
N ASP A 313 10.59 6.02 5.20
CA ASP A 313 11.46 5.00 5.79
C ASP A 313 10.93 3.57 5.57
N SER A 314 11.79 2.61 5.83
CA SER A 314 11.51 1.18 5.73
C SER A 314 10.48 0.71 6.77
N VAL A 315 10.04 -0.53 6.62
CA VAL A 315 9.21 -1.22 7.61
C VAL A 315 10.02 -1.58 8.86
N TYR A 316 9.33 -1.63 10.00
CA TYR A 316 9.84 -2.22 11.23
C TYR A 316 9.28 -3.63 11.37
N GLY A 317 10.14 -4.63 11.20
CA GLY A 317 9.72 -6.03 11.06
C GLY A 317 9.25 -6.71 12.36
N GLN A 318 9.63 -6.19 13.54
CA GLN A 318 9.25 -6.78 14.82
C GLN A 318 7.85 -6.28 15.24
N VAL A 319 6.82 -7.03 14.84
CA VAL A 319 5.41 -6.64 14.99
C VAL A 319 4.98 -6.46 16.45
N ASP A 320 5.57 -7.22 17.37
CA ASP A 320 5.19 -7.20 18.79
C ASP A 320 5.99 -6.18 19.61
N ASP A 321 7.10 -5.63 19.06
CA ASP A 321 7.90 -4.60 19.71
C ASP A 321 7.44 -3.19 19.36
N LEU A 322 6.36 -2.74 19.99
CA LEU A 322 5.78 -1.41 19.75
C LEU A 322 6.65 -0.27 20.30
N GLU A 323 7.40 -0.52 21.38
CA GLU A 323 8.31 0.50 21.92
C GLU A 323 9.55 0.69 21.03
N GLY A 324 10.11 -0.37 20.49
CA GLY A 324 11.16 -0.29 19.48
C GLY A 324 10.70 0.42 18.22
N LEU A 325 9.49 0.10 17.74
CA LEU A 325 8.86 0.79 16.62
C LEU A 325 8.73 2.30 16.87
N LYS A 326 8.27 2.69 18.07
CA LYS A 326 8.15 4.11 18.43
C LYS A 326 9.50 4.82 18.40
N ARG A 327 10.52 4.24 19.06
CA ARG A 327 11.89 4.79 19.05
C ARG A 327 12.44 4.90 17.62
N TRP A 328 12.19 3.87 16.79
CA TRP A 328 12.60 3.90 15.37
C TRP A 328 11.92 5.03 14.62
N GLY A 329 10.59 5.19 14.71
CA GLY A 329 9.82 6.23 14.05
C GLY A 329 10.23 7.64 14.49
N GLU A 330 10.46 7.87 15.78
CA GLU A 330 10.96 9.15 16.32
C GLU A 330 12.34 9.50 15.76
N ARG A 331 13.25 8.50 15.67
CA ARG A 331 14.57 8.66 15.05
C ARG A 331 14.44 8.97 13.55
N SER A 332 13.57 8.27 12.83
CA SER A 332 13.30 8.49 11.41
C SER A 332 12.79 9.92 11.16
N ARG A 333 11.82 10.36 11.93
CA ARG A 333 11.35 11.76 11.91
C ARG A 333 12.46 12.75 12.18
N GLY A 334 13.33 12.46 13.16
CA GLY A 334 14.51 13.28 13.48
C GLY A 334 15.52 13.37 12.34
N MET A 335 15.60 12.36 11.49
CA MET A 335 16.44 12.33 10.28
C MET A 335 15.80 13.09 9.09
N GLY A 336 14.50 13.40 9.14
CA GLY A 336 13.79 14.11 8.08
C GLY A 336 12.87 13.23 7.23
N TYR A 337 12.61 11.98 7.63
CA TYR A 337 11.57 11.15 7.05
C TYR A 337 10.18 11.68 7.41
N GLU A 338 9.21 11.45 6.52
CA GLU A 338 7.82 11.90 6.67
C GLU A 338 6.85 10.75 6.96
N GLY A 339 7.34 9.52 6.97
CA GLY A 339 6.58 8.32 7.28
C GLY A 339 7.41 7.07 7.13
N MET A 340 6.76 5.92 7.29
CA MET A 340 7.38 4.61 7.16
C MET A 340 6.35 3.54 6.74
N GLY A 341 6.84 2.38 6.28
CA GLY A 341 6.02 1.22 6.02
C GLY A 341 5.60 0.51 7.32
N CYS A 342 4.48 -0.21 7.28
CA CYS A 342 4.07 -1.13 8.34
C CYS A 342 3.48 -2.42 7.76
N VAL A 343 3.63 -3.52 8.50
CA VAL A 343 3.22 -4.86 8.07
C VAL A 343 2.05 -5.41 8.89
N HIS A 344 1.61 -4.67 9.91
CA HIS A 344 0.48 -5.06 10.75
C HIS A 344 -0.32 -3.83 11.22
N PRO A 345 -1.66 -3.89 11.27
CA PRO A 345 -2.49 -2.75 11.66
C PRO A 345 -2.17 -2.16 13.04
N ARG A 346 -1.74 -2.97 14.02
CA ARG A 346 -1.35 -2.49 15.36
C ARG A 346 -0.21 -1.47 15.36
N GLN A 347 0.60 -1.44 14.29
CA GLN A 347 1.71 -0.52 14.14
C GLN A 347 1.27 0.89 13.75
N ILE A 348 0.11 1.04 13.10
CA ILE A 348 -0.37 2.30 12.51
C ILE A 348 -0.42 3.41 13.54
N ARG A 349 -1.09 3.18 14.68
CA ARG A 349 -1.24 4.19 15.73
C ARG A 349 0.11 4.64 16.30
N VAL A 350 1.00 3.69 16.56
CA VAL A 350 2.34 3.98 17.08
C VAL A 350 3.15 4.81 16.10
N ILE A 351 3.06 4.50 14.80
CA ILE A 351 3.70 5.28 13.74
C ILE A 351 3.13 6.69 13.69
N HIS A 352 1.80 6.84 13.74
CA HIS A 352 1.17 8.16 13.76
C HIS A 352 1.63 9.01 14.95
N GLU A 353 1.78 8.40 16.14
CA GLU A 353 2.32 9.07 17.32
C GLU A 353 3.80 9.46 17.15
N ALA A 354 4.63 8.54 16.63
CA ALA A 354 6.07 8.78 16.43
C ALA A 354 6.35 9.91 15.42
N PHE A 355 5.53 10.02 14.37
CA PHE A 355 5.66 11.08 13.35
C PHE A 355 4.90 12.37 13.72
N ARG A 356 4.16 12.39 14.83
CA ARG A 356 3.50 13.60 15.33
C ARG A 356 4.54 14.57 15.88
N PRO A 357 4.51 15.86 15.47
CA PRO A 357 5.37 16.86 16.08
C PRO A 357 5.07 17.03 17.58
N PRO A 358 6.09 17.09 18.46
CA PRO A 358 5.88 17.34 19.89
C PRO A 358 5.22 18.70 20.16
N ALA A 359 4.28 18.76 21.10
CA ALA A 359 3.54 19.99 21.45
C ALA A 359 4.45 21.17 21.73
N ALA A 360 5.56 20.97 22.46
CA ALA A 360 6.55 22.02 22.73
C ALA A 360 7.22 22.58 21.47
N GLN A 361 7.41 21.75 20.43
CA GLN A 361 7.95 22.20 19.15
C GLN A 361 6.91 23.01 18.37
N ILE A 362 5.63 22.59 18.40
CA ILE A 362 4.52 23.32 17.78
C ILE A 362 4.36 24.69 18.42
N GLU A 363 4.33 24.77 19.73
CA GLU A 363 4.23 26.06 20.49
C GLU A 363 5.37 27.00 20.15
N LYS A 364 6.61 26.49 20.13
CA LYS A 364 7.78 27.25 19.72
C LYS A 364 7.68 27.74 18.28
N ALA A 365 7.24 26.91 17.37
CA ALA A 365 7.08 27.26 15.96
C ALA A 365 6.01 28.36 15.78
N LEU A 366 4.87 28.24 16.46
CA LEU A 366 3.83 29.27 16.44
C LEU A 366 4.36 30.64 16.91
N LYS A 367 5.15 30.66 18.00
CA LYS A 367 5.79 31.92 18.50
C LYS A 367 6.76 32.51 17.47
N ILE A 368 7.54 31.66 16.78
CA ILE A 368 8.47 32.09 15.73
C ILE A 368 7.72 32.69 14.53
N VAL A 369 6.66 32.02 14.06
CA VAL A 369 5.86 32.50 12.93
C VAL A 369 5.17 33.81 13.27
N ALA A 370 4.56 33.93 14.45
CA ALA A 370 3.92 35.18 14.90
C ALA A 370 4.93 36.36 15.00
N ALA A 371 6.11 36.12 15.57
CA ALA A 371 7.16 37.16 15.65
C ALA A 371 7.64 37.58 14.24
N TYR A 372 7.73 36.64 13.30
CA TYR A 372 8.09 36.92 11.91
C TYR A 372 7.02 37.76 11.19
N GLU A 373 5.74 37.41 11.33
CA GLU A 373 4.63 38.17 10.75
C GLU A 373 4.54 39.58 11.28
N GLN A 374 4.72 39.74 12.60
CA GLN A 374 4.79 41.07 13.24
C GLN A 374 5.95 41.91 12.71
N ALA A 375 7.18 41.38 12.68
CA ALA A 375 8.35 42.08 12.16
C ALA A 375 8.17 42.52 10.70
N ARG A 376 7.56 41.63 9.88
CA ARG A 376 7.24 41.95 8.49
C ARG A 376 6.22 43.09 8.35
N ALA A 377 5.17 43.07 9.17
CA ALA A 377 4.17 44.13 9.20
C ALA A 377 4.75 45.51 9.61
N GLU A 378 5.78 45.47 10.46
CA GLU A 378 6.52 46.68 10.93
C GLU A 378 7.67 47.10 9.99
N GLY A 379 7.87 46.40 8.86
CA GLY A 379 8.94 46.68 7.88
C GLY A 379 10.34 46.33 8.39
N ARG A 380 10.46 45.50 9.41
CA ARG A 380 11.76 45.09 9.97
C ARG A 380 12.32 43.89 9.21
N GLY A 381 13.58 43.96 8.82
CA GLY A 381 14.28 42.85 8.14
C GLY A 381 14.83 41.78 9.09
N VAL A 382 14.79 42.02 10.41
CA VAL A 382 15.33 41.11 11.43
C VAL A 382 14.23 40.75 12.42
N VAL A 383 14.10 39.43 12.67
CA VAL A 383 13.16 38.86 13.64
C VAL A 383 13.92 38.45 14.89
N SER A 384 13.40 38.81 16.07
CA SER A 384 13.94 38.38 17.35
C SER A 384 12.83 37.74 18.20
N LEU A 385 13.14 36.64 18.88
CA LEU A 385 12.31 36.06 19.92
C LEU A 385 13.03 36.10 21.24
N GLY A 386 12.63 37.08 22.11
CA GLY A 386 13.38 37.43 23.28
C GLY A 386 14.77 37.98 22.90
N SER A 387 15.82 37.37 23.44
CA SER A 387 17.22 37.75 23.18
C SER A 387 17.87 37.07 21.98
N LYS A 388 17.15 36.16 21.27
CA LYS A 388 17.71 35.40 20.14
C LYS A 388 17.24 35.99 18.81
N MET A 389 18.20 36.28 17.92
CA MET A 389 17.93 36.55 16.52
C MET A 389 17.47 35.28 15.84
N ILE A 390 16.46 35.39 14.97
CA ILE A 390 15.88 34.25 14.23
C ILE A 390 16.22 34.45 12.76
N ASP A 391 17.01 33.52 12.24
CA ASP A 391 17.41 33.49 10.84
C ASP A 391 16.29 32.99 9.94
N PRO A 392 16.21 33.40 8.65
CA PRO A 392 15.20 32.98 7.71
C PRO A 392 15.02 31.44 7.59
N PRO A 393 16.06 30.58 7.63
CA PRO A 393 15.89 29.15 7.66
C PRO A 393 15.08 28.64 8.85
N VAL A 394 15.25 29.22 10.02
CA VAL A 394 14.50 28.85 11.25
C VAL A 394 13.03 29.25 11.11
N VAL A 395 12.74 30.39 10.48
CA VAL A 395 11.35 30.78 10.16
C VAL A 395 10.72 29.79 9.20
N LYS A 396 11.41 29.41 8.13
CA LYS A 396 10.90 28.42 7.17
C LYS A 396 10.60 27.08 7.83
N GLN A 397 11.50 26.60 8.70
CA GLN A 397 11.26 25.36 9.47
C GLN A 397 10.03 25.48 10.37
N ALA A 398 9.87 26.62 11.05
CA ALA A 398 8.71 26.87 11.90
C ALA A 398 7.40 26.92 11.11
N GLN A 399 7.38 27.57 9.95
CA GLN A 399 6.23 27.61 9.06
C GLN A 399 5.82 26.20 8.59
N THR A 400 6.77 25.38 8.11
CA THR A 400 6.52 23.99 7.72
C THR A 400 5.94 23.18 8.88
N LEU A 401 6.49 23.35 10.10
CA LEU A 401 5.99 22.62 11.27
C LEU A 401 4.56 23.05 11.66
N VAL A 402 4.25 24.35 11.57
CA VAL A 402 2.89 24.86 11.82
C VAL A 402 1.90 24.34 10.77
N GLU A 403 2.29 24.29 9.50
CA GLU A 403 1.48 23.70 8.43
C GLU A 403 1.18 22.22 8.70
N GLN A 404 2.19 21.45 9.07
CA GLN A 404 2.01 20.04 9.46
C GLN A 404 1.10 19.91 10.68
N ALA A 405 1.28 20.74 11.71
CA ALA A 405 0.44 20.72 12.89
C ALA A 405 -1.01 21.07 12.58
N ARG A 406 -1.27 22.05 11.70
CA ARG A 406 -2.62 22.39 11.24
C ARG A 406 -3.28 21.26 10.46
N ALA A 407 -2.54 20.62 9.57
CA ALA A 407 -3.02 19.47 8.82
C ALA A 407 -3.38 18.27 9.72
N LEU A 408 -2.77 18.19 10.92
CA LEU A 408 -3.06 17.20 11.94
C LEU A 408 -4.13 17.65 12.96
N GLY A 409 -4.71 18.84 12.81
CA GLY A 409 -5.63 19.41 13.79
C GLY A 409 -4.99 19.79 15.14
N LEU A 410 -3.65 19.95 15.19
CA LEU A 410 -2.88 20.21 16.41
C LEU A 410 -2.58 21.70 16.65
N ALA A 411 -2.86 22.54 15.69
CA ALA A 411 -2.66 24.00 15.75
C ALA A 411 -3.95 24.70 15.29
N GLY A 412 -4.84 24.99 16.22
CA GLY A 412 -6.08 25.76 16.05
C GLY A 412 -6.60 26.18 17.40
N ALA A 413 -7.54 27.13 17.45
CA ALA A 413 -8.10 27.68 18.69
C ALA A 413 -8.86 26.67 19.57
N ASP A 414 -9.04 25.41 19.10
CA ASP A 414 -9.82 24.36 19.78
C ASP A 414 -8.96 23.20 20.30
N ALA A 415 -7.63 23.35 20.34
CA ALA A 415 -6.73 22.26 20.73
C ALA A 415 -6.67 22.00 22.26
N ASP A 416 -7.39 22.78 23.07
CA ASP A 416 -7.35 22.68 24.54
C ASP A 416 -8.38 21.73 25.17
N GLU A 417 -9.32 21.13 24.40
CA GLU A 417 -10.38 20.30 25.01
C GLU A 417 -10.15 18.79 24.97
N ASP A 418 -9.17 18.26 24.27
CA ASP A 418 -8.99 16.79 24.12
C ASP A 418 -7.85 16.19 24.98
N THR A 419 -7.50 16.84 26.09
CA THR A 419 -6.64 16.29 27.15
C THR A 419 -7.44 15.71 28.31
N ARG A 420 -8.54 15.01 28.07
CA ARG A 420 -9.15 14.20 29.13
C ARG A 420 -8.37 12.90 29.29
N PRO A 421 -7.84 12.62 30.49
CA PRO A 421 -7.34 11.29 30.79
C PRO A 421 -8.52 10.31 30.70
N LEU A 422 -8.31 9.18 30.08
CA LEU A 422 -9.18 8.02 30.25
C LEU A 422 -8.95 7.50 31.67
N ASP A 423 -9.62 8.13 32.64
CA ASP A 423 -9.67 7.65 33.99
C ASP A 423 -10.59 6.41 34.03
N GLY A 424 -9.97 5.27 34.32
CA GLY A 424 -10.24 4.52 35.52
C GLY A 424 -11.61 3.85 35.57
N ASP A 425 -11.63 2.61 35.14
CA ASP A 425 -12.46 1.55 35.69
C ASP A 425 -12.45 1.60 37.23
N THR A 426 -13.48 2.18 37.83
CA THR A 426 -13.79 1.96 39.25
C THR A 426 -14.90 0.95 39.34
N GLY A 427 -14.48 -0.27 39.71
CA GLY A 427 -15.39 -1.30 40.16
C GLY A 427 -16.41 -0.82 41.17
N SER A 428 -17.63 -1.27 41.01
CA SER A 428 -18.66 -1.31 42.05
C SER A 428 -19.22 -2.72 42.13
N GLU A 429 -18.66 -3.47 43.09
CA GLU A 429 -19.41 -4.54 43.75
C GLU A 429 -20.68 -3.92 44.38
N ALA A 430 -21.84 -4.51 44.16
CA ALA A 430 -22.79 -4.83 45.23
C ALA A 430 -24.07 -5.50 44.71
N ASN A 431 -24.26 -6.72 45.17
CA ASN A 431 -25.49 -7.29 45.70
C ASN A 431 -26.84 -7.13 44.96
N ARG A 432 -27.35 -8.14 44.39
CA ARG A 432 -28.42 -9.07 44.77
C ARG A 432 -28.86 -9.93 43.60
#